data_2bd1594b63d674b27a4e452e36bf9b72
#
_entry.id   2bd1594b63d674b27a4e452e36bf9b72
#
_cell.length_a   1.000
_cell.length_b   1.000
_cell.length_c   1.000
_cell.angle_alpha   90.00
_cell.angle_beta   90.00
_cell.angle_gamma   90.00
#
_symmetry.space_group_name_H-M   'P 1'
#
loop_
_entity.id
_entity.type
_entity.pdbx_description
1 polymer ?
#
loop_
_entity_poly.entity_id
_entity_poly.type
_entity_poly.pdbx_seq_one_letter_code
_entity_poly.pdbx_strand_id
1 'polypeptide(L)'
;MSKRRRRGRNHEKIKKVNFIYIISILIVLLILFFLTFLSLLNMGNSKILHNIYINGISVSSLSQNDAKEKLNSELDTILSQPITLSFEDFSVDFLPAEIDFSYDTSSALEQAYSIGRTGNIFSNNLNILSSLFKR
;
A
#
# COMPACT_ATOMS: atom_id res chain seq x y z
N MET A 1 30.40 56.88 15.05
CA MET A 1 29.13 56.51 14.35
C MET A 1 29.01 55.04 13.90
N SER A 2 29.92 54.18 14.13
CA SER A 2 29.99 52.78 13.59
C SER A 2 29.24 51.70 14.40
N LYS A 3 29.06 51.85 15.70
CA LYS A 3 28.41 50.82 16.57
C LYS A 3 26.90 50.64 16.38
N ARG A 4 26.16 51.69 15.99
CA ARG A 4 24.70 51.63 15.80
C ARG A 4 24.28 50.83 14.56
N ARG A 5 25.06 50.84 13.45
CA ARG A 5 24.77 50.08 12.21
C ARG A 5 25.01 48.61 12.35
N ARG A 6 25.89 48.16 13.25
CA ARG A 6 26.15 46.69 13.48
C ARG A 6 25.03 46.05 14.33
N ARG A 7 24.42 46.79 15.26
CA ARG A 7 23.32 46.26 16.09
C ARG A 7 22.04 46.02 15.29
N GLY A 8 21.71 46.89 14.33
CA GLY A 8 20.54 46.72 13.46
C GLY A 8 20.64 45.50 12.56
N ARG A 9 21.83 45.25 11.98
CA ARG A 9 22.06 44.09 11.08
C ARG A 9 21.96 42.74 11.81
N ASN A 10 22.35 42.67 13.06
CA ASN A 10 22.24 41.46 13.86
C ASN A 10 20.79 41.17 14.27
N HIS A 11 19.98 42.19 14.54
CA HIS A 11 18.56 42.04 14.87
C HIS A 11 17.73 41.54 13.66
N GLU A 12 18.03 42.03 12.45
CA GLU A 12 17.37 41.56 11.24
C GLU A 12 17.75 40.13 10.89
N LYS A 13 19.01 39.76 11.04
CA LYS A 13 19.46 38.36 10.84
C LYS A 13 18.81 37.41 11.81
N ILE A 14 18.70 37.74 13.08
CA ILE A 14 18.02 36.93 14.10
C ILE A 14 16.53 36.78 13.77
N LYS A 15 15.85 37.84 13.37
CA LYS A 15 14.43 37.78 12.96
C LYS A 15 14.23 36.88 11.74
N LYS A 16 15.10 36.96 10.72
CA LYS A 16 15.03 36.09 9.53
C LYS A 16 15.30 34.62 9.86
N VAL A 17 16.27 34.33 10.72
CA VAL A 17 16.58 32.98 11.16
C VAL A 17 15.39 32.39 11.93
N ASN A 18 14.82 33.13 12.87
CA ASN A 18 13.65 32.69 13.63
C ASN A 18 12.43 32.46 12.71
N PHE A 19 12.25 33.29 11.68
CA PHE A 19 11.19 33.15 10.70
C PHE A 19 11.34 31.87 9.87
N ILE A 20 12.56 31.52 9.46
CA ILE A 20 12.86 30.26 8.74
C ILE A 20 12.54 29.06 9.63
N TYR A 21 12.91 29.07 10.90
CA TYR A 21 12.59 27.98 11.84
C TYR A 21 11.06 27.83 12.02
N ILE A 22 10.33 28.91 12.14
CA ILE A 22 8.86 28.88 12.25
C ILE A 22 8.22 28.25 11.02
N ILE A 23 8.67 28.66 9.82
CA ILE A 23 8.19 28.08 8.56
C ILE A 23 8.52 26.59 8.48
N SER A 24 9.74 26.21 8.86
CA SER A 24 10.19 24.80 8.87
C SER A 24 9.31 23.93 9.77
N ILE A 25 9.00 24.42 10.98
CA ILE A 25 8.10 23.72 11.91
C ILE A 25 6.69 23.62 11.32
N LEU A 26 6.19 24.68 10.70
CA LEU A 26 4.85 24.71 10.09
C LEU A 26 4.75 23.69 8.94
N ILE A 27 5.79 23.58 8.11
CA ILE A 27 5.87 22.60 7.02
C ILE A 27 5.85 21.17 7.58
N VAL A 28 6.63 20.91 8.63
CA VAL A 28 6.66 19.57 9.27
C VAL A 28 5.28 19.22 9.84
N LEU A 29 4.62 20.15 10.53
CA LEU A 29 3.27 19.95 11.05
C LEU A 29 2.25 19.70 9.92
N LEU A 30 2.37 20.41 8.81
CA LEU A 30 1.50 20.22 7.64
C LEU A 30 1.69 18.83 7.04
N ILE A 31 2.94 18.35 6.92
CA ILE A 31 3.25 17.00 6.44
C ILE A 31 2.67 15.95 7.38
N LEU A 32 2.87 16.09 8.68
CA LEU A 32 2.31 15.18 9.68
C LEU A 32 0.78 15.15 9.63
N PHE A 33 0.14 16.30 9.52
CA PHE A 33 -1.31 16.40 9.36
C PHE A 33 -1.79 15.69 8.09
N PHE A 34 -1.11 15.91 6.96
CA PHE A 34 -1.46 15.28 5.70
C PHE A 34 -1.29 13.76 5.75
N LEU A 35 -0.23 13.26 6.38
CA LEU A 35 0.00 11.83 6.56
C LEU A 35 -1.07 11.17 7.44
N THR A 36 -1.44 11.81 8.55
CA THR A 36 -2.52 11.31 9.43
C THR A 36 -3.86 11.33 8.71
N PHE A 37 -4.15 12.36 7.93
CA PHE A 37 -5.37 12.48 7.15
C PHE A 37 -5.48 11.37 6.08
N LEU A 38 -4.40 11.08 5.34
CA LEU A 38 -4.36 9.95 4.39
C LEU A 38 -4.63 8.61 5.06
N SER A 39 -4.04 8.38 6.22
CA SER A 39 -4.25 7.14 6.98
C SER A 39 -5.72 7.00 7.40
N LEU A 40 -6.34 8.06 7.89
CA LEU A 40 -7.75 8.06 8.30
C LEU A 40 -8.69 7.82 7.11
N LEU A 41 -8.42 8.43 5.96
CA LEU A 41 -9.20 8.20 4.74
C LEU A 41 -9.15 6.74 4.30
N ASN A 42 -7.98 6.10 4.42
CA ASN A 42 -7.84 4.69 4.06
C ASN A 42 -8.52 3.74 5.05
N MET A 43 -8.53 4.06 6.33
CA MET A 43 -9.25 3.25 7.35
C MET A 43 -10.76 3.21 7.11
N GLY A 44 -11.35 4.30 6.60
CA GLY A 44 -12.77 4.36 6.23
C GLY A 44 -13.10 3.77 4.85
N ASN A 45 -12.10 3.40 4.06
CA ASN A 45 -12.31 2.86 2.73
C ASN A 45 -12.54 1.35 2.78
N SER A 46 -13.66 0.89 2.21
CA SER A 46 -13.99 -0.55 2.12
C SER A 46 -13.28 -1.29 0.98
N LYS A 47 -12.45 -0.60 0.19
CA LYS A 47 -11.79 -1.17 -0.99
C LYS A 47 -10.33 -1.53 -0.70
N ILE A 48 -9.84 -2.57 -1.35
CA ILE A 48 -8.42 -2.95 -1.37
C ILE A 48 -7.60 -1.83 -2.01
N LEU A 49 -6.37 -1.63 -1.55
CA LEU A 49 -5.46 -0.62 -2.11
C LEU A 49 -5.15 -0.87 -3.60
N HIS A 50 -4.62 0.16 -4.26
CA HIS A 50 -4.12 0.02 -5.63
C HIS A 50 -2.91 -0.91 -5.70
N ASN A 51 -2.68 -1.49 -6.89
CA ASN A 51 -1.52 -2.35 -7.19
C ASN A 51 -1.38 -3.56 -6.25
N ILE A 52 -2.50 -4.11 -5.77
CA ILE A 52 -2.54 -5.35 -5.02
C ILE A 52 -2.95 -6.49 -5.94
N TYR A 53 -2.16 -7.55 -5.91
CA TYR A 53 -2.33 -8.76 -6.71
C TYR A 53 -2.29 -9.98 -5.79
N ILE A 54 -3.14 -10.95 -6.06
CA ILE A 54 -3.16 -12.26 -5.41
C ILE A 54 -2.91 -13.29 -6.50
N ASN A 55 -1.82 -14.02 -6.43
CA ASN A 55 -1.44 -15.03 -7.43
C ASN A 55 -1.49 -14.52 -8.89
N GLY A 56 -1.04 -13.26 -9.12
CA GLY A 56 -1.07 -12.62 -10.43
C GLY A 56 -2.41 -11.99 -10.83
N ILE A 57 -3.48 -12.25 -10.07
CA ILE A 57 -4.83 -11.70 -10.31
C ILE A 57 -4.95 -10.35 -9.60
N SER A 58 -5.26 -9.28 -10.34
CA SER A 58 -5.44 -7.94 -9.76
C SER A 58 -6.73 -7.84 -8.97
N VAL A 59 -6.59 -7.53 -7.67
CA VAL A 59 -7.72 -7.22 -6.77
C VAL A 59 -7.74 -5.73 -6.39
N SER A 60 -6.98 -4.93 -7.10
CA SER A 60 -6.80 -3.49 -6.88
C SER A 60 -8.13 -2.74 -6.93
N SER A 61 -8.38 -1.90 -5.92
CA SER A 61 -9.56 -1.02 -5.82
C SER A 61 -10.92 -1.73 -5.80
N LEU A 62 -10.94 -3.03 -5.65
CA LEU A 62 -12.17 -3.82 -5.49
C LEU A 62 -12.61 -3.84 -4.03
N SER A 63 -13.90 -4.00 -3.79
CA SER A 63 -14.40 -4.38 -2.47
C SER A 63 -13.98 -5.82 -2.16
N GLN A 64 -14.05 -6.25 -0.88
CA GLN A 64 -13.72 -7.63 -0.52
C GLN A 64 -14.62 -8.64 -1.25
N ASN A 65 -15.91 -8.33 -1.44
CA ASN A 65 -16.85 -9.22 -2.13
C ASN A 65 -16.53 -9.33 -3.62
N ASP A 66 -16.33 -8.19 -4.30
CA ASP A 66 -15.99 -8.18 -5.73
C ASP A 66 -14.63 -8.87 -5.99
N ALA A 67 -13.68 -8.66 -5.08
CA ALA A 67 -12.38 -9.30 -5.16
C ALA A 67 -12.47 -10.82 -4.96
N LYS A 68 -13.33 -11.28 -4.04
CA LYS A 68 -13.58 -12.70 -3.81
C LYS A 68 -14.23 -13.36 -5.03
N GLU A 69 -15.24 -12.73 -5.58
CA GLU A 69 -15.94 -13.25 -6.78
C GLU A 69 -14.97 -13.34 -7.95
N LYS A 70 -14.22 -12.28 -8.22
CA LYS A 70 -13.22 -12.27 -9.27
C LYS A 70 -12.16 -13.34 -9.07
N LEU A 71 -11.61 -13.44 -7.84
CA LEU A 71 -10.54 -14.38 -7.53
C LEU A 71 -11.01 -15.82 -7.71
N ASN A 72 -12.22 -16.16 -7.23
CA ASN A 72 -12.78 -17.50 -7.40
C ASN A 72 -12.98 -17.82 -8.89
N SER A 73 -13.56 -16.91 -9.67
CA SER A 73 -13.78 -17.11 -11.10
C SER A 73 -12.49 -17.37 -11.89
N GLU A 74 -11.43 -16.60 -11.60
CA GLU A 74 -10.13 -16.76 -12.26
C GLU A 74 -9.43 -18.04 -11.82
N LEU A 75 -9.50 -18.38 -10.53
CA LEU A 75 -8.90 -19.59 -9.97
C LEU A 75 -9.64 -20.85 -10.45
N ASP A 76 -10.97 -20.83 -10.55
CA ASP A 76 -11.75 -21.94 -11.11
C ASP A 76 -11.33 -22.24 -12.54
N THR A 77 -11.03 -21.20 -13.33
CA THR A 77 -10.51 -21.37 -14.69
C THR A 77 -9.13 -22.03 -14.68
N ILE A 78 -8.25 -21.66 -13.76
CA ILE A 78 -6.91 -22.26 -13.62
C ILE A 78 -7.03 -23.70 -13.14
N LEU A 79 -7.88 -23.98 -12.14
CA LEU A 79 -8.07 -25.30 -11.55
C LEU A 79 -8.76 -26.30 -12.48
N SER A 80 -9.46 -25.80 -13.51
CA SER A 80 -10.08 -26.64 -14.54
C SER A 80 -9.11 -27.11 -15.64
N GLN A 81 -7.88 -26.58 -15.64
CA GLN A 81 -6.86 -26.98 -16.60
C GLN A 81 -6.05 -28.17 -16.07
N PRO A 82 -5.79 -29.19 -16.90
CA PRO A 82 -4.96 -30.30 -16.50
C PRO A 82 -3.51 -29.88 -16.30
N ILE A 83 -2.88 -30.45 -15.27
CA ILE A 83 -1.45 -30.30 -15.00
C ILE A 83 -0.75 -31.55 -15.50
N THR A 84 0.23 -31.40 -16.38
CA THR A 84 1.07 -32.50 -16.86
C THR A 84 2.29 -32.66 -15.95
N LEU A 85 2.42 -33.80 -15.31
CA LEU A 85 3.61 -34.19 -14.59
C LEU A 85 4.45 -35.11 -15.48
N SER A 86 5.69 -34.69 -15.79
CA SER A 86 6.60 -35.44 -16.65
C SER A 86 7.86 -35.86 -15.87
N PHE A 87 8.23 -37.10 -15.99
CA PHE A 87 9.47 -37.64 -15.44
C PHE A 87 10.07 -38.63 -16.44
N GLU A 88 11.26 -38.37 -16.95
CA GLU A 88 11.92 -39.11 -18.02
C GLU A 88 10.97 -39.29 -19.23
N ASP A 89 10.66 -40.52 -19.60
CA ASP A 89 9.74 -40.88 -20.70
C ASP A 89 8.29 -41.06 -20.25
N PHE A 90 7.99 -40.83 -18.99
CA PHE A 90 6.67 -40.96 -18.38
C PHE A 90 6.02 -39.62 -18.20
N SER A 91 4.76 -39.51 -18.59
CA SER A 91 3.97 -38.30 -18.41
C SER A 91 2.53 -38.66 -18.04
N VAL A 92 1.99 -37.95 -17.05
CA VAL A 92 0.60 -38.12 -16.61
C VAL A 92 -0.06 -36.75 -16.46
N ASP A 93 -1.29 -36.64 -16.95
CA ASP A 93 -2.14 -35.49 -16.78
C ASP A 93 -3.13 -35.73 -15.65
N PHE A 94 -3.33 -34.74 -14.80
CA PHE A 94 -4.34 -34.79 -13.73
C PHE A 94 -4.98 -33.40 -13.56
N LEU A 95 -6.21 -33.36 -13.08
CA LEU A 95 -6.88 -32.14 -12.69
C LEU A 95 -6.55 -31.82 -11.22
N PRO A 96 -6.31 -30.55 -10.87
CA PRO A 96 -6.09 -30.14 -9.48
C PRO A 96 -7.19 -30.63 -8.51
N ALA A 97 -8.43 -30.70 -8.99
CA ALA A 97 -9.57 -31.21 -8.21
C ALA A 97 -9.44 -32.71 -7.84
N GLU A 98 -8.68 -33.52 -8.61
CA GLU A 98 -8.48 -34.95 -8.33
C GLU A 98 -7.57 -35.20 -7.13
N ILE A 99 -6.77 -34.19 -6.73
CA ILE A 99 -5.85 -34.24 -5.59
C ILE A 99 -6.34 -33.33 -4.44
N ASP A 100 -7.62 -32.93 -4.43
CA ASP A 100 -8.23 -32.06 -3.43
C ASP A 100 -7.47 -30.73 -3.23
N PHE A 101 -6.89 -30.23 -4.32
CA PHE A 101 -6.17 -28.95 -4.30
C PHE A 101 -7.12 -27.77 -4.35
N SER A 102 -6.98 -26.86 -3.41
CA SER A 102 -7.76 -25.61 -3.38
C SER A 102 -6.91 -24.43 -2.91
N TYR A 103 -7.33 -23.22 -3.27
CA TYR A 103 -6.70 -21.99 -2.81
C TYR A 103 -7.43 -21.44 -1.58
N ASP A 104 -6.71 -21.04 -0.55
CA ASP A 104 -7.28 -20.26 0.56
C ASP A 104 -7.49 -18.79 0.16
N THR A 105 -8.53 -18.56 -0.62
CA THR A 105 -8.88 -17.21 -1.11
C THR A 105 -9.29 -16.27 0.01
N SER A 106 -9.87 -16.78 1.10
CA SER A 106 -10.34 -15.98 2.22
C SER A 106 -9.18 -15.36 2.99
N SER A 107 -8.18 -16.16 3.36
CA SER A 107 -6.98 -15.68 4.04
C SER A 107 -6.17 -14.72 3.16
N ALA A 108 -6.04 -15.02 1.87
CA ALA A 108 -5.34 -14.15 0.92
C ALA A 108 -6.02 -12.78 0.77
N LEU A 109 -7.36 -12.75 0.71
CA LEU A 109 -8.11 -11.49 0.65
C LEU A 109 -8.04 -10.68 1.94
N GLU A 110 -8.08 -11.33 3.09
CA GLU A 110 -7.92 -10.67 4.39
C GLU A 110 -6.54 -10.01 4.48
N GLN A 111 -5.49 -10.71 4.10
CA GLN A 111 -4.14 -10.16 4.03
C GLN A 111 -4.06 -8.97 3.07
N ALA A 112 -4.59 -9.10 1.86
CA ALA A 112 -4.63 -8.02 0.87
C ALA A 112 -5.39 -6.78 1.38
N TYR A 113 -6.50 -6.98 2.07
CA TYR A 113 -7.30 -5.91 2.67
C TYR A 113 -6.61 -5.25 3.86
N SER A 114 -5.83 -6.00 4.63
CA SER A 114 -5.12 -5.52 5.82
C SER A 114 -3.95 -4.57 5.47
N ILE A 115 -3.45 -4.61 4.23
CA ILE A 115 -2.36 -3.74 3.78
C ILE A 115 -2.75 -2.27 3.91
N GLY A 116 -1.92 -1.50 4.63
CA GLY A 116 -2.16 -0.09 4.91
C GLY A 116 -3.21 0.20 5.99
N ARG A 117 -3.69 -0.83 6.72
CA ARG A 117 -4.71 -0.69 7.79
C ARG A 117 -4.27 -1.22 9.14
N THR A 118 -3.50 -2.30 9.19
CA THR A 118 -3.16 -3.02 10.43
C THR A 118 -1.81 -2.64 11.03
N GLY A 119 -1.00 -1.86 10.32
CA GLY A 119 0.30 -1.37 10.80
C GLY A 119 0.22 -0.10 11.64
N ASN A 120 1.37 0.41 12.07
CA ASN A 120 1.46 1.74 12.64
C ASN A 120 1.24 2.83 11.56
N ILE A 121 0.98 4.08 11.96
CA ILE A 121 0.69 5.20 11.05
C ILE A 121 1.76 5.36 9.95
N PHE A 122 3.05 5.18 10.29
CA PHE A 122 4.13 5.33 9.33
C PHE A 122 4.14 4.21 8.29
N SER A 123 4.00 2.95 8.71
CA SER A 123 3.97 1.81 7.80
C SER A 123 2.70 1.83 6.94
N ASN A 124 1.56 2.21 7.48
CA ASN A 124 0.32 2.33 6.72
C ASN A 124 0.43 3.39 5.64
N ASN A 125 0.94 4.58 5.96
CA ASN A 125 1.17 5.65 4.98
C ASN A 125 2.19 5.24 3.91
N LEU A 126 3.25 4.53 4.29
CA LEU A 126 4.23 4.03 3.33
C LEU A 126 3.62 3.01 2.37
N ASN A 127 2.78 2.10 2.87
CA ASN A 127 2.05 1.14 2.05
C ASN A 127 1.07 1.82 1.09
N ILE A 128 0.32 2.82 1.57
CA ILE A 128 -0.60 3.61 0.74
C ILE A 128 0.16 4.34 -0.37
N LEU A 129 1.25 5.04 -0.04
CA LEU A 129 2.06 5.74 -1.03
C LEU A 129 2.71 4.77 -2.02
N SER A 130 3.27 3.66 -1.54
CA SER A 130 3.91 2.67 -2.41
C SER A 130 2.91 2.04 -3.37
N SER A 131 1.67 1.82 -2.95
CA SER A 131 0.61 1.28 -3.80
C SER A 131 0.24 2.20 -4.96
N LEU A 132 0.43 3.52 -4.82
CA LEU A 132 0.16 4.50 -5.88
C LEU A 132 1.28 4.55 -6.94
N PHE A 133 2.52 4.21 -6.56
CA PHE A 133 3.70 4.38 -7.42
C PHE A 133 4.31 3.06 -7.94
N LYS A 134 3.98 1.90 -7.35
CA LYS A 134 4.38 0.60 -7.88
C LYS A 134 3.61 0.31 -9.16
N ARG A 135 4.34 0.15 -10.25
CA ARG A 135 3.86 -0.49 -11.50
C ARG A 135 4.24 -1.95 -11.50
#